data_c006f9b55c41672183705c93f7e718ae
#
_entry.id   c006f9b55c41672183705c93f7e718ae
#
_cell.length_a   1.000
_cell.length_b   1.000
_cell.length_c   1.000
_cell.angle_alpha   90.00
_cell.angle_beta   90.00
_cell.angle_gamma   90.00
#
_symmetry.space_group_name_H-M   'P 1'
#
loop_
_entity.id
_entity.type
_entity.pdbx_description
1 polymer ?
#
loop_
_entity_poly.entity_id
_entity_poly.type
_entity_poly.pdbx_seq_one_letter_code
_entity_poly.pdbx_strand_id
1 'polypeptide(L)'
;MAKNKYLAAGLACTLACAATQQVCAEPVPSAYQLIAAAHQIPPTVLYAVATQESNRRQKSGRYRPWPWTLNVVGKSYYYNSRQTACTALHIALKAHNAKNIDVGIAQINVGWNPNAFRTPCDGLDPYANLNVAAKLLRTHYSNSGSWATATGLYHYPAGGPIAARYQNSVQRRLAAINPKHSHETLK
;
A
#
# COMPACT_ATOMS: atom_id res chain seq x y z
N MET A 1 -53.17 52.96 37.52
CA MET A 1 -51.86 52.45 37.96
C MET A 1 -51.58 51.15 37.22
N ALA A 2 -50.82 51.18 36.14
CA ALA A 2 -50.47 50.02 35.31
C ALA A 2 -48.96 49.69 35.52
N LYS A 3 -48.64 48.52 36.03
CA LYS A 3 -47.27 48.04 36.21
C LYS A 3 -46.82 47.23 34.96
N ASN A 4 -45.92 47.81 34.21
CA ASN A 4 -45.20 47.12 33.14
C ASN A 4 -44.19 46.09 33.71
N LYS A 5 -44.31 44.85 33.32
CA LYS A 5 -43.29 43.80 33.52
C LYS A 5 -42.62 43.51 32.20
N TYR A 6 -41.38 43.98 32.03
CA TYR A 6 -40.50 43.56 30.93
C TYR A 6 -39.88 42.20 31.27
N LEU A 7 -40.20 41.15 30.50
CA LEU A 7 -39.49 39.90 30.49
C LEU A 7 -38.28 40.06 29.56
N ALA A 8 -37.09 39.97 30.12
CA ALA A 8 -35.84 39.84 29.36
C ALA A 8 -35.65 38.36 28.97
N ALA A 9 -35.78 38.06 27.67
CA ALA A 9 -35.44 36.74 27.12
C ALA A 9 -33.92 36.70 26.89
N GLY A 10 -33.19 35.94 27.73
CA GLY A 10 -31.77 35.68 27.56
C GLY A 10 -31.57 34.62 26.47
N LEU A 11 -30.96 35.03 25.35
CA LEU A 11 -30.55 34.14 24.26
C LEU A 11 -29.24 33.42 24.66
N ALA A 12 -29.31 32.17 25.14
CA ALA A 12 -28.14 31.34 25.39
C ALA A 12 -27.61 30.81 24.06
N CYS A 13 -26.51 31.40 23.59
CA CYS A 13 -25.76 30.91 22.40
C CYS A 13 -24.91 29.72 22.82
N THR A 14 -25.36 28.47 22.57
CA THR A 14 -24.56 27.28 22.79
C THR A 14 -23.56 27.15 21.63
N LEU A 15 -22.28 27.47 21.87
CA LEU A 15 -21.18 27.14 20.99
C LEU A 15 -21.02 25.60 20.95
N ALA A 16 -21.49 24.97 19.90
CA ALA A 16 -21.15 23.59 19.57
C ALA A 16 -19.69 23.53 19.11
N CYS A 17 -18.80 23.14 20.02
CA CYS A 17 -17.42 22.86 19.69
C CYS A 17 -17.38 21.57 18.84
N ALA A 18 -17.31 21.71 17.50
CA ALA A 18 -17.09 20.61 16.58
C ALA A 18 -15.67 20.10 16.82
N ALA A 19 -15.53 19.01 17.58
CA ALA A 19 -14.28 18.30 17.73
C ALA A 19 -13.88 17.74 16.37
N THR A 20 -12.98 18.42 15.67
CA THR A 20 -12.31 17.88 14.49
C THR A 20 -11.54 16.65 14.93
N GLN A 21 -12.02 15.45 14.59
CA GLN A 21 -11.29 14.21 14.77
C GLN A 21 -10.02 14.32 13.90
N GLN A 22 -8.91 14.59 14.57
CA GLN A 22 -7.60 14.59 13.94
C GLN A 22 -7.33 13.15 13.52
N VAL A 23 -7.43 12.85 12.22
CA VAL A 23 -7.04 11.56 11.66
C VAL A 23 -5.54 11.43 11.89
N CYS A 24 -5.18 10.66 12.93
CA CYS A 24 -3.78 10.40 13.26
C CYS A 24 -3.17 9.62 12.12
N ALA A 25 -2.20 10.21 11.44
CA ALA A 25 -1.43 9.54 10.38
C ALA A 25 -0.79 8.27 10.97
N GLU A 26 -0.95 7.16 10.28
CA GLU A 26 -0.37 5.91 10.75
C GLU A 26 1.12 5.88 10.41
N PRO A 27 2.02 5.66 11.38
CA PRO A 27 3.44 5.59 11.11
C PRO A 27 3.76 4.37 10.23
N VAL A 28 4.66 4.58 9.25
CA VAL A 28 5.19 3.49 8.44
C VAL A 28 5.93 2.51 9.35
N PRO A 29 5.63 1.19 9.32
CA PRO A 29 6.29 0.22 10.17
C PRO A 29 7.81 0.18 9.94
N SER A 30 8.58 -0.10 11.01
CA SER A 30 10.06 -0.04 11.01
C SER A 30 10.71 -0.93 9.94
N ALA A 31 10.15 -2.11 9.66
CA ALA A 31 10.65 -2.99 8.61
C ALA A 31 10.67 -2.31 7.23
N TYR A 32 9.64 -1.54 6.89
CA TYR A 32 9.61 -0.77 5.64
C TYR A 32 10.63 0.36 5.65
N GLN A 33 10.83 1.02 6.79
CA GLN A 33 11.82 2.09 6.93
C GLN A 33 13.23 1.57 6.69
N LEU A 34 13.60 0.43 7.28
CA LEU A 34 14.90 -0.20 7.13
C LEU A 34 15.18 -0.62 5.68
N ILE A 35 14.22 -1.32 5.05
CA ILE A 35 14.37 -1.77 3.66
C ILE A 35 14.42 -0.55 2.72
N ALA A 36 13.57 0.43 2.92
CA ALA A 36 13.54 1.64 2.11
C ALA A 36 14.87 2.42 2.18
N ALA A 37 15.45 2.54 3.37
CA ALA A 37 16.75 3.18 3.58
C ALA A 37 17.87 2.43 2.82
N ALA A 38 17.90 1.09 2.89
CA ALA A 38 18.89 0.26 2.19
C ALA A 38 18.84 0.43 0.65
N HIS A 39 17.67 0.75 0.10
CA HIS A 39 17.46 0.96 -1.34
C HIS A 39 17.32 2.44 -1.73
N GLN A 40 17.49 3.38 -0.79
CA GLN A 40 17.36 4.83 -1.04
C GLN A 40 16.03 5.21 -1.68
N ILE A 41 14.93 4.65 -1.15
CA ILE A 41 13.55 4.97 -1.57
C ILE A 41 12.77 5.55 -0.38
N PRO A 42 11.75 6.39 -0.60
CA PRO A 42 10.90 6.86 0.47
C PRO A 42 10.13 5.70 1.13
N PRO A 43 10.18 5.52 2.46
CA PRO A 43 9.51 4.42 3.14
C PRO A 43 7.98 4.45 2.97
N THR A 44 7.41 5.65 2.83
CA THR A 44 5.98 5.84 2.53
C THR A 44 5.59 5.26 1.17
N VAL A 45 6.46 5.40 0.16
CA VAL A 45 6.23 4.84 -1.19
C VAL A 45 6.22 3.31 -1.13
N LEU A 46 7.20 2.68 -0.48
CA LEU A 46 7.26 1.22 -0.34
C LEU A 46 6.03 0.68 0.40
N TYR A 47 5.63 1.35 1.50
CA TYR A 47 4.47 0.94 2.29
C TYR A 47 3.16 1.15 1.54
N ALA A 48 3.02 2.25 0.79
CA ALA A 48 1.84 2.52 -0.03
C ALA A 48 1.67 1.49 -1.16
N VAL A 49 2.76 1.11 -1.84
CA VAL A 49 2.76 0.04 -2.85
C VAL A 49 2.36 -1.29 -2.22
N ALA A 50 3.00 -1.73 -1.14
CA ALA A 50 2.63 -2.98 -0.47
C ALA A 50 1.16 -2.98 -0.01
N THR A 51 0.66 -1.82 0.47
CA THR A 51 -0.75 -1.66 0.85
C THR A 51 -1.67 -1.74 -0.36
N GLN A 52 -1.26 -1.22 -1.52
CA GLN A 52 -2.05 -1.33 -2.76
C GLN A 52 -2.12 -2.77 -3.25
N GLU A 53 -1.03 -3.52 -3.12
CA GLU A 53 -0.86 -4.86 -3.69
C GLU A 53 -1.54 -5.98 -2.90
N SER A 54 -1.42 -5.96 -1.57
CA SER A 54 -1.84 -7.12 -0.75
C SER A 54 -2.76 -6.76 0.42
N ASN A 55 -3.49 -5.67 0.29
CA ASN A 55 -4.32 -5.14 1.37
C ASN A 55 -5.39 -6.14 1.86
N ARG A 56 -5.34 -6.52 3.13
CA ARG A 56 -6.30 -7.41 3.78
C ARG A 56 -6.90 -6.76 5.01
N ARG A 57 -8.23 -6.88 5.19
CA ARG A 57 -8.91 -6.45 6.40
C ARG A 57 -8.52 -7.35 7.56
N GLN A 58 -7.99 -6.75 8.63
CA GLN A 58 -7.62 -7.42 9.87
C GLN A 58 -8.84 -7.54 10.81
N LYS A 59 -8.75 -8.39 11.85
CA LYS A 59 -9.80 -8.51 12.89
C LYS A 59 -10.10 -7.18 13.58
N SER A 60 -9.12 -6.28 13.69
CA SER A 60 -9.28 -4.91 14.21
C SER A 60 -10.09 -3.96 13.30
N GLY A 61 -10.53 -4.43 12.14
CA GLY A 61 -11.18 -3.61 11.11
C GLY A 61 -10.21 -2.84 10.21
N ARG A 62 -8.95 -2.72 10.58
CA ARG A 62 -7.92 -2.02 9.79
C ARG A 62 -7.47 -2.86 8.60
N TYR A 63 -7.08 -2.19 7.54
CA TYR A 63 -6.47 -2.81 6.37
C TYR A 63 -4.96 -2.74 6.46
N ARG A 64 -4.28 -3.85 6.14
CA ARG A 64 -2.81 -3.99 6.18
C ARG A 64 -2.31 -4.83 5.03
N PRO A 65 -1.09 -4.57 4.52
CA PRO A 65 -0.41 -5.49 3.61
C PRO A 65 -0.32 -6.88 4.24
N TRP A 66 -0.64 -7.91 3.47
CA TRP A 66 -0.65 -9.30 3.96
C TRP A 66 0.43 -10.11 3.26
N PRO A 67 1.40 -10.69 3.99
CA PRO A 67 2.59 -11.30 3.38
C PRO A 67 2.29 -12.59 2.61
N TRP A 68 1.27 -13.33 3.01
CA TRP A 68 0.95 -14.62 2.40
C TRP A 68 -0.22 -14.48 1.44
N THR A 69 -0.01 -13.61 0.44
CA THR A 69 -0.97 -13.31 -0.62
C THR A 69 -0.45 -13.87 -1.94
N LEU A 70 -1.32 -14.51 -2.70
CA LEU A 70 -1.10 -14.88 -4.09
C LEU A 70 -2.15 -14.20 -4.96
N ASN A 71 -1.74 -13.76 -6.14
CA ASN A 71 -2.66 -13.51 -7.24
C ASN A 71 -2.42 -14.60 -8.30
N VAL A 72 -3.47 -15.30 -8.67
CA VAL A 72 -3.41 -16.35 -9.68
C VAL A 72 -4.45 -16.03 -10.74
N VAL A 73 -3.99 -15.69 -11.95
CA VAL A 73 -4.86 -15.34 -13.09
C VAL A 73 -5.86 -14.22 -12.72
N GLY A 74 -5.37 -13.16 -12.05
CA GLY A 74 -6.16 -11.99 -11.65
C GLY A 74 -7.01 -12.17 -10.40
N LYS A 75 -6.99 -13.35 -9.75
CA LYS A 75 -7.74 -13.61 -8.51
C LYS A 75 -6.82 -13.66 -7.31
N SER A 76 -7.13 -12.83 -6.30
CA SER A 76 -6.35 -12.76 -5.06
C SER A 76 -6.77 -13.82 -4.05
N TYR A 77 -5.78 -14.44 -3.41
CA TYR A 77 -5.93 -15.44 -2.34
C TYR A 77 -5.07 -15.06 -1.15
N TYR A 78 -5.64 -15.15 0.06
CA TYR A 78 -5.00 -14.79 1.32
C TYR A 78 -4.91 -16.01 2.23
N TYR A 79 -3.70 -16.39 2.59
CA TYR A 79 -3.44 -17.57 3.42
C TYR A 79 -3.11 -17.15 4.86
N ASN A 80 -3.29 -18.08 5.81
CA ASN A 80 -3.04 -17.80 7.22
C ASN A 80 -1.60 -18.13 7.65
N SER A 81 -0.81 -18.78 6.77
CA SER A 81 0.59 -19.10 7.01
C SER A 81 1.41 -19.12 5.71
N ARG A 82 2.73 -18.92 5.85
CA ARG A 82 3.68 -19.08 4.74
C ARG A 82 3.63 -20.49 4.15
N GLN A 83 3.51 -21.50 5.01
CA GLN A 83 3.46 -22.91 4.60
C GLN A 83 2.28 -23.18 3.66
N THR A 84 1.06 -22.79 4.04
CA THR A 84 -0.14 -23.00 3.23
C THR A 84 -0.10 -22.21 1.93
N ALA A 85 0.43 -20.98 1.97
CA ALA A 85 0.64 -20.17 0.76
C ALA A 85 1.67 -20.80 -0.19
N CYS A 86 2.77 -21.36 0.35
CA CYS A 86 3.80 -22.03 -0.44
C CYS A 86 3.25 -23.29 -1.14
N THR A 87 2.47 -24.12 -0.43
CA THR A 87 1.80 -25.28 -1.03
C THR A 87 0.88 -24.86 -2.17
N ALA A 88 0.06 -23.81 -1.96
CA ALA A 88 -0.84 -23.29 -2.98
C ALA A 88 -0.07 -22.68 -4.18
N LEU A 89 1.07 -22.01 -3.92
CA LEU A 89 1.94 -21.48 -4.98
C LEU A 89 2.49 -22.59 -5.87
N HIS A 90 2.96 -23.71 -5.30
CA HIS A 90 3.42 -24.86 -6.08
C HIS A 90 2.31 -25.48 -6.95
N ILE A 91 1.08 -25.55 -6.42
CA ILE A 91 -0.08 -26.02 -7.19
C ILE A 91 -0.36 -25.05 -8.34
N ALA A 92 -0.38 -23.74 -8.08
CA ALA A 92 -0.63 -22.72 -9.08
C ALA A 92 0.43 -22.74 -10.21
N LEU A 93 1.71 -22.87 -9.86
CA LEU A 93 2.82 -22.95 -10.83
C LEU A 93 2.77 -24.21 -11.73
N LYS A 94 2.15 -25.30 -11.27
CA LYS A 94 1.92 -26.48 -12.12
C LYS A 94 0.71 -26.29 -13.06
N ALA A 95 -0.29 -25.52 -12.65
CA ALA A 95 -1.56 -25.37 -13.36
C ALA A 95 -1.60 -24.16 -14.32
N HIS A 96 -0.78 -23.13 -14.07
CA HIS A 96 -0.84 -21.86 -14.80
C HIS A 96 0.54 -21.37 -15.21
N ASN A 97 0.56 -20.49 -16.23
CA ASN A 97 1.79 -19.78 -16.62
C ASN A 97 2.27 -18.89 -15.48
N ALA A 98 3.55 -18.97 -15.15
CA ALA A 98 4.17 -18.17 -14.06
C ALA A 98 3.97 -16.65 -14.24
N LYS A 99 3.82 -16.15 -15.48
CA LYS A 99 3.53 -14.75 -15.78
C LYS A 99 2.14 -14.30 -15.31
N ASN A 100 1.26 -15.23 -14.94
CA ASN A 100 -0.07 -14.97 -14.39
C ASN A 100 -0.12 -15.17 -12.87
N ILE A 101 1.04 -15.22 -12.20
CA ILE A 101 1.13 -15.48 -10.76
C ILE A 101 1.99 -14.40 -10.10
N ASP A 102 1.38 -13.68 -9.14
CA ASP A 102 2.06 -12.73 -8.27
C ASP A 102 2.11 -13.26 -6.85
N VAL A 103 3.24 -13.01 -6.15
CA VAL A 103 3.51 -13.59 -4.84
C VAL A 103 3.88 -12.54 -3.81
N GLY A 104 3.37 -12.71 -2.59
CA GLY A 104 3.84 -12.02 -1.40
C GLY A 104 3.23 -10.64 -1.16
N ILE A 105 3.86 -9.91 -0.23
CA ILE A 105 3.33 -8.66 0.32
C ILE A 105 3.29 -7.52 -0.70
N ALA A 106 4.20 -7.51 -1.67
CA ALA A 106 4.28 -6.53 -2.75
C ALA A 106 3.97 -7.14 -4.13
N GLN A 107 3.38 -8.34 -4.18
CA GLN A 107 2.88 -9.03 -5.39
C GLN A 107 3.91 -9.04 -6.53
N ILE A 108 5.09 -9.59 -6.24
CA ILE A 108 6.13 -9.80 -7.26
C ILE A 108 5.69 -10.89 -8.23
N ASN A 109 5.60 -10.57 -9.52
CA ASN A 109 5.27 -11.54 -10.55
C ASN A 109 6.43 -12.51 -10.78
N VAL A 110 6.19 -13.81 -10.57
CA VAL A 110 7.26 -14.82 -10.61
C VAL A 110 7.74 -15.12 -12.02
N GLY A 111 6.91 -14.96 -13.03
CA GLY A 111 7.28 -15.22 -14.43
C GLY A 111 8.01 -14.06 -15.10
N TRP A 112 7.69 -12.82 -14.73
CA TRP A 112 8.41 -11.63 -15.21
C TRP A 112 9.69 -11.36 -14.43
N ASN A 113 9.83 -11.92 -13.21
CA ASN A 113 11.00 -11.78 -12.35
C ASN A 113 11.55 -13.16 -11.94
N PRO A 114 11.97 -14.02 -12.89
CA PRO A 114 12.30 -15.43 -12.62
C PRO A 114 13.49 -15.60 -11.66
N ASN A 115 14.36 -14.60 -11.59
CA ASN A 115 15.56 -14.61 -10.75
C ASN A 115 15.43 -13.74 -9.49
N ALA A 116 14.20 -13.26 -9.18
CA ALA A 116 13.96 -12.42 -8.00
C ALA A 116 14.17 -13.17 -6.68
N PHE A 117 13.88 -14.47 -6.68
CA PHE A 117 13.94 -15.34 -5.52
C PHE A 117 14.72 -16.62 -5.82
N ARG A 118 15.42 -17.15 -4.83
CA ARG A 118 16.12 -18.43 -4.97
C ARG A 118 15.15 -19.60 -5.19
N THR A 119 14.01 -19.56 -4.51
CA THR A 119 12.88 -20.45 -4.74
C THR A 119 11.59 -19.61 -4.81
N PRO A 120 10.53 -20.06 -5.51
CA PRO A 120 9.27 -19.31 -5.55
C PRO A 120 8.69 -19.02 -4.16
N CYS A 121 8.85 -19.92 -3.20
CA CYS A 121 8.38 -19.76 -1.82
C CYS A 121 9.16 -18.72 -1.01
N ASP A 122 10.35 -18.31 -1.43
CA ASP A 122 11.07 -17.20 -0.81
C ASP A 122 10.37 -15.87 -1.07
N GLY A 123 9.58 -15.78 -2.14
CA GLY A 123 8.69 -14.66 -2.41
C GLY A 123 7.57 -14.46 -1.38
N LEU A 124 7.32 -15.45 -0.50
CA LEU A 124 6.37 -15.36 0.61
C LEU A 124 7.05 -14.91 1.93
N ASP A 125 8.38 -14.73 1.93
CA ASP A 125 9.07 -14.03 3.00
C ASP A 125 8.89 -12.53 2.81
N PRO A 126 8.31 -11.79 3.78
CA PRO A 126 8.00 -10.38 3.60
C PRO A 126 9.25 -9.51 3.41
N TYR A 127 10.37 -9.85 4.04
CA TYR A 127 11.61 -9.08 3.88
C TYR A 127 12.23 -9.30 2.50
N ALA A 128 12.33 -10.56 2.05
CA ALA A 128 12.82 -10.87 0.71
C ALA A 128 11.94 -10.21 -0.37
N ASN A 129 10.62 -10.29 -0.23
CA ASN A 129 9.66 -9.72 -1.16
C ASN A 129 9.74 -8.19 -1.23
N LEU A 130 9.81 -7.50 -0.08
CA LEU A 130 9.95 -6.05 0.00
C LEU A 130 11.29 -5.56 -0.54
N ASN A 131 12.39 -6.31 -0.36
CA ASN A 131 13.69 -5.98 -0.95
C ASN A 131 13.63 -6.01 -2.48
N VAL A 132 12.96 -7.00 -3.08
CA VAL A 132 12.75 -7.05 -4.54
C VAL A 132 11.89 -5.87 -5.00
N ALA A 133 10.79 -5.59 -4.31
CA ALA A 133 9.93 -4.45 -4.62
C ALA A 133 10.68 -3.11 -4.56
N ALA A 134 11.50 -2.91 -3.51
CA ALA A 134 12.30 -1.71 -3.33
C ALA A 134 13.32 -1.53 -4.48
N LYS A 135 13.98 -2.61 -4.90
CA LYS A 135 14.89 -2.61 -6.04
C LYS A 135 14.19 -2.23 -7.34
N LEU A 136 13.03 -2.80 -7.61
CA LEU A 136 12.22 -2.48 -8.81
C LEU A 136 11.78 -1.01 -8.81
N LEU A 137 11.25 -0.52 -7.69
CA LEU A 137 10.87 0.88 -7.53
C LEU A 137 12.06 1.82 -7.74
N ARG A 138 13.24 1.50 -7.17
CA ARG A 138 14.45 2.30 -7.36
C ARG A 138 14.89 2.33 -8.82
N THR A 139 14.83 1.20 -9.52
CA THR A 139 15.15 1.12 -10.94
C THR A 139 14.22 2.01 -11.77
N HIS A 140 12.91 1.95 -11.55
CA HIS A 140 11.95 2.80 -12.24
C HIS A 140 12.13 4.28 -11.92
N TYR A 141 12.46 4.62 -10.68
CA TYR A 141 12.77 6.00 -10.31
C TYR A 141 14.05 6.49 -11.02
N SER A 142 15.11 5.68 -11.08
CA SER A 142 16.35 6.06 -11.75
C SER A 142 16.15 6.39 -13.24
N ASN A 143 15.16 5.72 -13.86
CA ASN A 143 14.84 5.94 -15.27
C ASN A 143 13.85 7.11 -15.50
N SER A 144 13.02 7.46 -14.52
CA SER A 144 11.95 8.45 -14.71
C SER A 144 12.16 9.77 -13.94
N GLY A 145 13.02 9.76 -12.91
CA GLY A 145 13.22 10.91 -12.02
C GLY A 145 12.00 11.21 -11.11
N SER A 146 10.97 10.37 -11.09
CA SER A 146 9.72 10.62 -10.37
C SER A 146 9.22 9.37 -9.65
N TRP A 147 9.02 9.47 -8.34
CA TRP A 147 8.41 8.38 -7.55
C TRP A 147 6.97 8.09 -7.98
N ALA A 148 6.22 9.11 -8.37
CA ALA A 148 4.87 8.93 -8.89
C ALA A 148 4.89 8.04 -10.13
N THR A 149 5.73 8.38 -11.11
CA THR A 149 5.91 7.58 -12.34
C THR A 149 6.45 6.19 -12.02
N ALA A 150 7.45 6.08 -11.12
CA ALA A 150 8.03 4.80 -10.70
C ALA A 150 6.98 3.83 -10.12
N THR A 151 6.01 4.32 -9.33
CA THR A 151 4.92 3.48 -8.83
C THR A 151 4.02 2.98 -9.95
N GLY A 152 3.72 3.80 -10.95
CA GLY A 152 2.95 3.36 -12.13
C GLY A 152 3.67 2.26 -12.92
N LEU A 153 4.96 2.47 -13.19
CA LEU A 153 5.82 1.52 -13.92
C LEU A 153 6.08 0.24 -13.13
N TYR A 154 6.04 0.28 -11.81
CA TYR A 154 6.10 -0.92 -10.97
C TYR A 154 5.00 -1.93 -11.34
N HIS A 155 3.79 -1.45 -11.52
CA HIS A 155 2.65 -2.30 -11.89
C HIS A 155 2.60 -2.61 -13.39
N TYR A 156 2.93 -1.63 -14.23
CA TYR A 156 2.89 -1.80 -15.69
C TYR A 156 4.07 -1.08 -16.35
N PRO A 157 5.19 -1.81 -16.57
CA PRO A 157 6.43 -1.22 -17.10
C PRO A 157 6.32 -0.55 -18.46
N ALA A 158 5.33 -0.95 -19.29
CA ALA A 158 5.08 -0.31 -20.59
C ALA A 158 4.47 1.10 -20.47
N GLY A 159 4.08 1.53 -19.26
CA GLY A 159 3.51 2.86 -19.04
C GLY A 159 2.07 3.03 -19.52
N GLY A 160 1.70 4.26 -19.90
CA GLY A 160 0.37 4.55 -20.45
C GLY A 160 -0.77 4.55 -19.42
N PRO A 161 -2.04 4.42 -19.88
CA PRO A 161 -3.22 4.57 -19.01
C PRO A 161 -3.30 3.55 -17.86
N ILE A 162 -2.76 2.35 -18.04
CA ILE A 162 -2.76 1.30 -16.99
C ILE A 162 -1.84 1.74 -15.85
N ALA A 163 -0.60 2.12 -16.17
CA ALA A 163 0.36 2.63 -15.19
C ALA A 163 -0.19 3.89 -14.47
N ALA A 164 -0.81 4.83 -15.21
CA ALA A 164 -1.38 6.04 -14.64
C ALA A 164 -2.53 5.75 -13.65
N ARG A 165 -3.41 4.80 -13.94
CA ARG A 165 -4.47 4.39 -13.00
C ARG A 165 -3.89 3.80 -11.71
N TYR A 166 -2.87 2.95 -11.82
CA TYR A 166 -2.20 2.38 -10.65
C TYR A 166 -1.49 3.47 -9.84
N GLN A 167 -0.72 4.36 -10.48
CA GLN A 167 -0.10 5.53 -9.87
C GLN A 167 -1.11 6.31 -9.02
N ASN A 168 -2.27 6.66 -9.59
CA ASN A 168 -3.32 7.38 -8.88
C ASN A 168 -3.85 6.60 -7.66
N SER A 169 -3.88 5.27 -7.73
CA SER A 169 -4.29 4.42 -6.60
C SER A 169 -3.27 4.46 -5.47
N VAL A 170 -1.96 4.39 -5.80
CA VAL A 170 -0.87 4.54 -4.81
C VAL A 170 -0.85 5.94 -4.20
N GLN A 171 -1.12 6.99 -4.99
CA GLN A 171 -1.22 8.36 -4.47
C GLN A 171 -2.30 8.51 -3.40
N ARG A 172 -3.46 7.88 -3.59
CA ARG A 172 -4.52 7.86 -2.55
C ARG A 172 -4.06 7.14 -1.27
N ARG A 173 -3.25 6.07 -1.39
CA ARG A 173 -2.65 5.40 -0.22
C ARG A 173 -1.65 6.30 0.50
N LEU A 174 -0.80 6.99 -0.23
CA LEU A 174 0.17 7.95 0.32
C LEU A 174 -0.52 9.08 1.08
N ALA A 175 -1.58 9.65 0.53
CA ALA A 175 -2.37 10.67 1.21
C ALA A 175 -3.00 10.18 2.52
N ALA A 176 -3.42 8.91 2.59
CA ALA A 176 -3.94 8.30 3.81
C ALA A 176 -2.86 8.01 4.87
N ILE A 177 -1.62 7.70 4.44
CA ILE A 177 -0.48 7.44 5.32
C ILE A 177 0.06 8.77 5.90
N ASN A 178 0.19 9.80 5.08
CA ASN A 178 0.74 11.10 5.48
C ASN A 178 -0.08 12.27 4.90
N PRO A 179 -1.16 12.69 5.58
CA PRO A 179 -2.03 13.77 5.08
C PRO A 179 -1.33 15.12 4.90
N LYS A 180 -0.21 15.37 5.61
CA LYS A 180 0.50 16.67 5.57
C LYS A 180 1.54 16.79 4.44
N HIS A 181 2.03 15.69 3.86
CA HIS A 181 3.15 15.69 2.92
C HIS A 181 2.85 14.94 1.60
N SER A 182 1.58 14.72 1.27
CA SER A 182 1.19 13.93 0.12
C SER A 182 1.66 14.48 -1.26
N HIS A 183 1.98 15.76 -1.34
CA HIS A 183 2.47 16.42 -2.56
C HIS A 183 4.00 16.49 -2.69
N GLU A 184 4.75 16.41 -1.59
CA GLU A 184 6.20 16.61 -1.56
C GLU A 184 6.99 15.31 -1.81
N THR A 185 6.44 14.17 -1.44
CA THR A 185 7.12 12.85 -1.48
C THR A 185 7.22 12.27 -2.89
N LEU A 186 6.62 12.89 -3.89
CA LEU A 186 6.45 12.31 -5.24
C LEU A 186 7.25 13.03 -6.34
N LYS A 187 8.01 14.07 -5.96
CA LYS A 187 8.94 14.72 -6.89
C LYS A 187 10.19 13.90 -7.09
#